data_ce907fdf91037d62387d104291130b05
#
_entry.id   ce907fdf91037d62387d104291130b05
#
_cell.length_a   1.000
_cell.length_b   1.000
_cell.length_c   1.000
_cell.angle_alpha   90.00
_cell.angle_beta   90.00
_cell.angle_gamma   90.00
#
_symmetry.space_group_name_H-M   'P 1'
#
loop_
_entity.id
_entity.type
_entity.pdbx_description
1 polymer ?
#
loop_
_entity_poly.entity_id
_entity_poly.type
_entity_poly.pdbx_seq_one_letter_code
_entity_poly.pdbx_strand_id
1 'polypeptide(L)'
;MELTLYTAFWCPDCRTARRFLAQHNLPYKEIDIETTPGAAEEVIRRTGKRAIPQMVIDGEWFQPYSPGEGFLFEELARRLGIEEL
;
A
#
# COMPACT_ATOMS: atom_id res chain seq x y z
N MET A 1 -14.92 -3.85 -2.83
CA MET A 1 -13.47 -3.68 -3.14
C MET A 1 -12.66 -4.21 -1.97
N GLU A 2 -11.74 -5.10 -2.26
CA GLU A 2 -10.86 -5.65 -1.23
C GLU A 2 -9.52 -4.95 -1.27
N LEU A 3 -9.13 -4.38 -0.13
CA LEU A 3 -7.88 -3.65 -0.02
C LEU A 3 -7.00 -4.28 1.05
N THR A 4 -5.75 -4.53 0.70
CA THR A 4 -4.74 -4.97 1.65
C THR A 4 -3.54 -4.05 1.52
N LEU A 5 -3.02 -3.61 2.66
CA LEU A 5 -1.87 -2.73 2.70
C LEU A 5 -0.74 -3.42 3.46
N TYR A 6 0.37 -3.63 2.78
CA TYR A 6 1.57 -4.22 3.39
C TYR A 6 2.46 -3.09 3.88
N THR A 7 2.83 -3.12 5.16
CA THR A 7 3.51 -2.01 5.83
C THR A 7 4.62 -2.50 6.75
N ALA A 8 5.31 -1.53 7.35
CA ALA A 8 6.09 -1.73 8.57
C ALA A 8 5.86 -0.50 9.44
N PHE A 9 5.95 -0.67 10.76
CA PHE A 9 5.55 0.43 11.65
C PHE A 9 6.46 1.65 11.53
N TRP A 10 7.72 1.46 11.13
CA TRP A 10 8.70 2.55 11.00
C TRP A 10 8.61 3.29 9.68
N CYS A 11 7.79 2.86 8.76
CA CYS A 11 7.77 3.33 7.38
C CYS A 11 6.93 4.61 7.24
N PRO A 12 7.53 5.76 6.91
CA PRO A 12 6.74 6.99 6.77
C PRO A 12 5.77 6.96 5.60
N ASP A 13 6.15 6.32 4.50
CA ASP A 13 5.25 6.23 3.35
C ASP A 13 4.07 5.31 3.63
N CYS A 14 4.28 4.33 4.49
CA CYS A 14 3.17 3.48 4.95
C CYS A 14 2.19 4.29 5.79
N ARG A 15 2.72 5.22 6.60
CA ARG A 15 1.85 6.12 7.39
C ARG A 15 1.02 6.99 6.47
N THR A 16 1.63 7.50 5.39
CA THR A 16 0.91 8.29 4.40
C THR A 16 -0.21 7.48 3.78
N ALA A 17 0.07 6.22 3.42
CA ALA A 17 -0.93 5.34 2.84
C ALA A 17 -2.10 5.11 3.80
N ARG A 18 -1.80 4.86 5.08
CA ARG A 18 -2.85 4.68 6.09
C ARG A 18 -3.73 5.91 6.18
N ARG A 19 -3.10 7.09 6.22
CA ARG A 19 -3.82 8.35 6.33
C ARG A 19 -4.72 8.57 5.12
N PHE A 20 -4.20 8.28 3.94
CA PHE A 20 -4.98 8.44 2.71
C PHE A 20 -6.24 7.59 2.75
N LEU A 21 -6.09 6.31 3.12
CA LEU A 21 -7.24 5.42 3.15
C LEU A 21 -8.25 5.85 4.21
N ALA A 22 -7.76 6.32 5.36
CA ALA A 22 -8.65 6.81 6.42
C ALA A 22 -9.41 8.05 5.99
N GLN A 23 -8.74 8.97 5.29
CA GLN A 23 -9.39 10.20 4.83
C GLN A 23 -10.52 9.91 3.86
N HIS A 24 -10.43 8.82 3.12
CA HIS A 24 -11.46 8.47 2.14
C HIS A 24 -12.39 7.38 2.65
N ASN A 25 -12.30 7.08 3.94
CA ASN A 25 -13.19 6.11 4.60
C ASN A 25 -13.18 4.75 3.91
N LEU A 26 -12.00 4.30 3.48
CA LEU A 26 -11.86 3.03 2.79
C LEU A 26 -11.37 1.97 3.78
N PRO A 27 -12.17 0.95 4.05
CA PRO A 27 -11.73 -0.14 4.92
C PRO A 27 -10.66 -0.97 4.23
N TYR A 28 -9.69 -1.44 4.99
CA TYR A 28 -8.60 -2.23 4.44
C TYR A 28 -8.02 -3.13 5.51
N LYS A 29 -7.32 -4.17 5.06
CA LYS A 29 -6.57 -5.05 5.93
C LYS A 29 -5.12 -4.61 5.91
N GLU A 30 -4.53 -4.44 7.08
CA GLU A 30 -3.11 -4.06 7.16
C GLU A 30 -2.29 -5.26 7.58
N ILE A 31 -1.18 -5.50 6.86
CA ILE A 31 -0.28 -6.59 7.17
C ILE A 31 1.11 -6.01 7.37
N ASP A 32 1.63 -6.12 8.61
CA ASP A 32 2.99 -5.70 8.92
C ASP A 32 3.94 -6.81 8.49
N ILE A 33 4.85 -6.49 7.57
CA ILE A 33 5.70 -7.53 7.00
C ILE A 33 6.77 -8.00 7.97
N GLU A 34 7.00 -7.27 9.06
CA GLU A 34 8.02 -7.67 10.03
C GLU A 34 7.47 -8.56 11.12
N THR A 35 6.16 -8.47 11.39
CA THR A 35 5.57 -9.25 12.48
C THR A 35 4.66 -10.36 11.97
N THR A 36 4.29 -10.35 10.69
CA THR A 36 3.41 -11.37 10.12
C THR A 36 4.25 -12.42 9.41
N PRO A 37 4.25 -13.67 9.89
CA PRO A 37 5.06 -14.71 9.24
C PRO A 37 4.69 -14.88 7.78
N GLY A 38 5.72 -14.91 6.92
CA GLY A 38 5.53 -15.11 5.49
C GLY A 38 5.17 -13.87 4.69
N ALA A 39 4.88 -12.75 5.36
CA ALA A 39 4.41 -11.56 4.65
C ALA A 39 5.52 -10.91 3.82
N ALA A 40 6.73 -10.81 4.37
CA ALA A 40 7.84 -10.22 3.62
C ALA A 40 8.15 -11.06 2.39
N GLU A 41 8.12 -12.39 2.55
CA GLU A 41 8.37 -13.29 1.43
C GLU A 41 7.30 -13.14 0.35
N GLU A 42 6.06 -12.91 0.75
CA GLU A 42 4.99 -12.70 -0.21
C GLU A 42 5.24 -11.43 -1.03
N VAL A 43 5.63 -10.34 -0.37
CA VAL A 43 5.94 -9.11 -1.06
C VAL A 43 7.07 -9.32 -2.06
N ILE A 44 8.13 -10.00 -1.64
CA ILE A 44 9.26 -10.27 -2.52
C ILE A 44 8.83 -11.12 -3.71
N ARG A 45 8.01 -12.15 -3.46
CA ARG A 45 7.56 -13.03 -4.53
C ARG A 45 6.74 -12.28 -5.55
N ARG A 46 5.90 -11.33 -5.10
CA ARG A 46 5.00 -10.62 -6.00
C ARG A 46 5.67 -9.45 -6.72
N THR A 47 6.64 -8.80 -6.08
CA THR A 47 7.19 -7.56 -6.63
C THR A 47 8.66 -7.65 -6.99
N GLY A 48 9.34 -8.72 -6.58
CA GLY A 48 10.78 -8.89 -6.82
C GLY A 48 11.66 -8.24 -5.79
N LYS A 49 11.10 -7.52 -4.82
CA LYS A 49 11.91 -6.87 -3.80
C LYS A 49 11.08 -6.65 -2.53
N ARG A 50 11.80 -6.38 -1.44
CA ARG A 50 11.18 -6.16 -0.14
C ARG A 50 10.83 -4.68 -0.01
N ALA A 51 9.86 -4.23 -0.81
CA ALA A 51 9.51 -2.81 -0.87
C ALA A 51 8.11 -2.58 -0.31
N ILE A 52 7.97 -1.60 0.56
CA ILE A 52 6.72 -1.19 1.16
C ILE A 52 6.63 0.33 1.07
N PRO A 53 5.44 0.92 1.07
CA PRO A 53 4.13 0.25 1.15
C PRO A 53 3.76 -0.46 -0.14
N GLN A 54 2.98 -1.55 -0.03
CA GLN A 54 2.40 -2.22 -1.18
C GLN A 54 0.90 -2.28 -0.95
N MET A 55 0.14 -1.90 -1.96
CA MET A 55 -1.30 -1.94 -1.91
C MET A 55 -1.79 -3.04 -2.83
N VAL A 56 -2.68 -3.89 -2.32
CA VAL A 56 -3.32 -4.90 -3.16
C VAL A 56 -4.78 -4.51 -3.29
N ILE A 57 -5.19 -4.19 -4.51
CA ILE A 57 -6.52 -3.70 -4.82
C ILE A 57 -7.21 -4.75 -5.67
N ASP A 58 -8.16 -5.47 -5.06
CA ASP A 58 -8.88 -6.55 -5.76
C ASP A 58 -7.91 -7.49 -6.46
N GLY A 59 -6.82 -7.84 -5.77
CA GLY A 59 -5.84 -8.79 -6.27
C GLY A 59 -4.69 -8.18 -7.07
N GLU A 60 -4.75 -6.91 -7.41
CA GLU A 60 -3.69 -6.27 -8.17
C GLU A 60 -2.74 -5.52 -7.26
N TRP A 61 -1.45 -5.78 -7.44
CA TRP A 61 -0.40 -5.19 -6.61
C TRP A 61 0.04 -3.84 -7.17
N PHE A 62 0.13 -2.85 -6.31
CA PHE A 62 0.52 -1.51 -6.69
C PHE A 62 1.37 -0.90 -5.58
N GLN A 63 2.54 -0.36 -5.94
CA GLN A 63 3.39 0.34 -4.99
C GLN A 63 3.09 1.84 -5.08
N PRO A 64 2.43 2.43 -4.06
CA PRO A 64 2.02 3.84 -4.14
C PRO A 64 3.13 4.83 -3.84
N TYR A 65 4.37 4.42 -3.95
CA TYR A 65 5.52 5.27 -3.73
C TYR A 65 6.60 4.95 -4.76
N SER A 66 7.22 5.99 -5.30
CA SER A 66 8.32 5.80 -6.24
C SER A 66 9.47 6.72 -5.84
N PRO A 67 10.70 6.18 -5.76
CA PRO A 67 11.86 7.04 -5.47
C PRO A 67 11.96 8.16 -6.49
N GLY A 68 12.17 9.39 -6.01
CA GLY A 68 12.24 10.55 -6.87
C GLY A 68 10.91 11.22 -7.14
N GLU A 69 9.80 10.48 -7.07
CA GLU A 69 8.46 11.03 -7.27
C GLU A 69 7.68 11.18 -5.98
N GLY A 70 8.04 10.38 -4.97
CA GLY A 70 7.34 10.39 -3.71
C GLY A 70 6.08 9.56 -3.74
N PHE A 71 5.09 9.94 -2.92
CA PHE A 71 3.85 9.20 -2.81
C PHE A 71 2.95 9.53 -4.00
N LEU A 72 2.42 8.49 -4.64
CA LEU A 72 1.69 8.61 -5.90
C LEU A 72 0.20 8.76 -5.63
N PHE A 73 -0.20 9.93 -5.11
CA PHE A 73 -1.58 10.17 -4.69
C PHE A 73 -2.57 10.03 -5.83
N GLU A 74 -2.25 10.62 -6.98
CA GLU A 74 -3.20 10.64 -8.10
C GLU A 74 -3.38 9.25 -8.68
N GLU A 75 -2.28 8.50 -8.81
CA GLU A 75 -2.38 7.14 -9.33
C GLU A 75 -3.17 6.25 -8.38
N LEU A 76 -2.92 6.39 -7.08
CA LEU A 76 -3.64 5.60 -6.10
C LEU A 76 -5.13 5.94 -6.14
N ALA A 77 -5.46 7.23 -6.21
CA ALA A 77 -6.86 7.65 -6.28
C ALA A 77 -7.54 7.06 -7.49
N ARG A 78 -6.86 7.09 -8.63
CA ARG A 78 -7.44 6.56 -9.86
C ARG A 78 -7.70 5.06 -9.73
N ARG A 79 -6.76 4.33 -9.15
CA ARG A 79 -6.92 2.88 -8.98
C ARG A 79 -8.02 2.53 -8.00
N LEU A 80 -8.28 3.42 -7.03
CA LEU A 80 -9.32 3.20 -6.04
C LEU A 80 -10.67 3.75 -6.45
N GLY A 81 -10.74 4.40 -7.62
CA GLY A 81 -11.99 4.96 -8.09
C GLY A 81 -12.38 6.27 -7.40
N ILE A 82 -11.43 6.96 -6.80
CA ILE A 82 -11.67 8.26 -6.16
C ILE A 82 -11.49 9.34 -7.20
N GLU A 83 -12.52 10.15 -7.40
CA GLU A 83 -12.50 11.12 -8.49
C GLU A 83 -11.74 12.38 -8.20
N GLU A 84 -11.61 12.77 -6.95
CA GLU A 84 -10.86 13.97 -6.67
C GLU A 84 -10.02 13.82 -5.44
N LEU A 85 -8.95 14.58 -5.45
CA LEU A 85 -7.98 14.62 -4.37
C LEU A 85 -7.93 16.01 -3.79
#